data_6eb2b01acef171b1f3dec8d54ec92943
#
_entry.id   6eb2b01acef171b1f3dec8d54ec92943
#
_cell.length_a   1.000
_cell.length_b   1.000
_cell.length_c   1.000
_cell.angle_alpha   90.00
_cell.angle_beta   90.00
_cell.angle_gamma   90.00
#
_symmetry.space_group_name_H-M   'P 1'
#
loop_
_entity.id
_entity.type
_entity.pdbx_description
1 polymer ?
#
loop_
_entity_poly.entity_id
_entity_poly.type
_entity_poly.pdbx_seq_one_letter_code
_entity_poly.pdbx_strand_id
1 'polypeptide(L)'
;MKTTPLQLDFSISGLQKSGAALEAASRISVSGVQEKFPVVVDGGVVRLAREGERSTHILKPAPWDETIDSRKYIPVNKHLTMQIASKVYGIRIAENSLCLSTDGQTAYITKRFDIAPDGSKMEMEDFASVVGRSEQTDGQYFKYSGSYEEIAAGIRKNVSAWMVDTERLLDLIVFNYIYGNGDDHLKNFSLIRKGEDYRLAPAYDLLNTSLHVRGDDFGLDGGLSPNLVRSDVYEQTGHPCRVDFDRFAQLVGIKPVRAARILNRYAAIPEKSLAMVEESSLTEKLKRQYLRVVRERTARFNRFSE
;
A
#
# COMPACT_ATOMS: atom_id res chain seq x y z
N MET A 1 -10.85 -20.36 8.36
CA MET A 1 -12.27 -19.98 8.48
C MET A 1 -12.59 -19.06 7.32
N LYS A 2 -13.50 -19.45 6.41
CA LYS A 2 -14.04 -18.55 5.40
C LYS A 2 -14.98 -17.57 6.14
N THR A 3 -14.50 -16.38 6.42
CA THR A 3 -15.39 -15.31 6.92
C THR A 3 -16.35 -14.95 5.81
N THR A 4 -17.63 -14.92 6.11
CA THR A 4 -18.65 -14.44 5.17
C THR A 4 -18.30 -13.00 4.78
N PRO A 5 -18.22 -12.64 3.49
CA PRO A 5 -17.96 -11.27 3.08
C PRO A 5 -19.00 -10.32 3.66
N LEU A 6 -18.59 -9.14 4.06
CA LEU A 6 -19.51 -8.08 4.45
C LEU A 6 -20.44 -7.76 3.26
N GLN A 7 -21.69 -7.42 3.56
CA GLN A 7 -22.70 -7.12 2.54
C GLN A 7 -22.91 -5.61 2.44
N LEU A 8 -22.93 -5.08 1.20
CA LEU A 8 -23.36 -3.71 0.96
C LEU A 8 -24.89 -3.69 0.85
N ASP A 9 -25.53 -2.65 1.37
CA ASP A 9 -26.98 -2.42 1.22
C ASP A 9 -27.33 -1.71 -0.11
N PHE A 10 -26.33 -1.47 -0.97
CA PHE A 10 -26.47 -0.78 -2.27
C PHE A 10 -25.72 -1.50 -3.38
N SER A 11 -26.01 -1.12 -4.64
CA SER A 11 -25.30 -1.59 -5.82
C SER A 11 -24.15 -0.66 -6.20
N ILE A 12 -23.01 -1.22 -6.61
CA ILE A 12 -21.87 -0.44 -7.11
C ILE A 12 -22.21 0.19 -8.46
N SER A 13 -22.95 -0.52 -9.33
CA SER A 13 -23.45 0.06 -10.60
C SER A 13 -24.41 1.23 -10.39
N GLY A 14 -25.19 1.21 -9.30
CA GLY A 14 -26.05 2.33 -8.90
C GLY A 14 -25.23 3.56 -8.48
N LEU A 15 -24.17 3.36 -7.71
CA LEU A 15 -23.25 4.45 -7.36
C LEU A 15 -22.58 5.07 -8.58
N GLN A 16 -22.15 4.25 -9.53
CA GLN A 16 -21.51 4.73 -10.76
C GLN A 16 -22.43 5.63 -11.59
N LYS A 17 -23.74 5.35 -11.58
CA LYS A 17 -24.77 6.13 -12.30
C LYS A 17 -25.24 7.37 -11.54
N SER A 18 -25.01 7.43 -10.24
CA SER A 18 -25.41 8.56 -9.40
C SER A 18 -24.39 9.67 -9.46
N GLY A 19 -24.83 10.94 -9.30
CA GLY A 19 -23.93 12.11 -9.28
C GLY A 19 -22.87 12.09 -8.17
N ALA A 20 -23.01 11.23 -7.13
CA ALA A 20 -22.00 10.98 -6.12
C ALA A 20 -20.68 10.43 -6.71
N ALA A 21 -20.74 9.85 -7.90
CA ALA A 21 -19.58 9.42 -8.68
C ALA A 21 -18.67 10.59 -9.10
N LEU A 22 -19.25 11.72 -9.44
CA LEU A 22 -18.53 12.91 -9.92
C LEU A 22 -17.74 13.61 -8.78
N GLU A 23 -18.24 13.60 -7.56
CA GLU A 23 -17.55 14.18 -6.41
C GLU A 23 -16.42 13.25 -5.89
N ALA A 24 -16.59 11.93 -6.01
CA ALA A 24 -15.57 10.97 -5.63
C ALA A 24 -14.41 10.88 -6.64
N ALA A 25 -14.67 11.19 -7.91
CA ALA A 25 -13.70 11.10 -9.02
C ALA A 25 -12.62 12.19 -9.00
N SER A 26 -12.67 13.15 -8.10
CA SER A 26 -11.77 14.31 -8.07
C SER A 26 -10.35 14.07 -7.53
N ARG A 27 -9.92 12.81 -7.34
CA ARG A 27 -8.60 12.52 -6.77
C ARG A 27 -7.82 11.51 -7.60
N ILE A 28 -7.05 12.02 -8.54
CA ILE A 28 -6.20 11.29 -9.51
C ILE A 28 -5.05 10.54 -8.80
N SER A 29 -4.86 9.25 -9.13
CA SER A 29 -3.61 8.50 -8.94
C SER A 29 -3.10 7.99 -10.30
N VAL A 30 -1.79 7.72 -10.46
CA VAL A 30 -1.20 7.21 -11.73
C VAL A 30 -1.74 5.84 -12.13
N SER A 31 -2.25 5.08 -11.19
CA SER A 31 -2.98 3.82 -11.44
C SER A 31 -4.44 4.04 -11.88
N GLY A 32 -4.80 5.26 -12.34
CA GLY A 32 -6.18 5.64 -12.58
C GLY A 32 -6.90 6.12 -11.32
N VAL A 33 -8.01 6.84 -11.51
CA VAL A 33 -8.85 7.29 -10.39
C VAL A 33 -9.50 6.06 -9.76
N GLN A 34 -9.05 5.65 -8.57
CA GLN A 34 -9.79 4.68 -7.77
C GLN A 34 -10.80 5.43 -6.91
N GLU A 35 -12.07 5.22 -7.17
CA GLU A 35 -13.18 5.78 -6.42
C GLU A 35 -13.13 5.33 -4.97
N LYS A 36 -13.43 6.26 -4.04
CA LYS A 36 -13.42 6.02 -2.59
C LYS A 36 -14.71 6.57 -2.00
N PHE A 37 -15.43 5.71 -1.29
CA PHE A 37 -16.69 6.10 -0.66
C PHE A 37 -16.57 5.99 0.86
N PRO A 38 -16.99 7.03 1.59
CA PRO A 38 -17.11 6.96 3.03
C PRO A 38 -18.30 6.05 3.40
N VAL A 39 -18.04 5.01 4.19
CA VAL A 39 -19.06 4.04 4.60
C VAL A 39 -19.04 3.81 6.11
N VAL A 40 -20.17 3.31 6.62
CA VAL A 40 -20.35 2.86 8.00
C VAL A 40 -20.68 1.37 7.97
N VAL A 41 -20.06 0.61 8.86
CA VAL A 41 -20.39 -0.80 9.10
C VAL A 41 -21.24 -0.89 10.34
N ASP A 42 -22.47 -1.36 10.21
CA ASP A 42 -23.44 -1.51 11.29
C ASP A 42 -24.10 -2.89 11.20
N GLY A 43 -23.98 -3.68 12.28
CA GLY A 43 -24.57 -5.02 12.32
C GLY A 43 -24.11 -5.98 11.21
N GLY A 44 -22.93 -5.77 10.65
CA GLY A 44 -22.39 -6.57 9.52
C GLY A 44 -22.84 -6.10 8.13
N VAL A 45 -23.68 -5.06 8.06
CA VAL A 45 -24.11 -4.41 6.81
C VAL A 45 -23.27 -3.15 6.60
N VAL A 46 -22.86 -2.91 5.37
CA VAL A 46 -22.10 -1.74 4.94
C VAL A 46 -23.03 -0.80 4.19
N ARG A 47 -23.17 0.42 4.68
CA ARG A 47 -23.96 1.48 4.06
C ARG A 47 -23.11 2.74 3.81
N LEU A 48 -23.54 3.59 2.90
CA LEU A 48 -22.93 4.91 2.73
C LEU A 48 -23.08 5.74 4.01
N ALA A 49 -22.04 6.50 4.35
CA ALA A 49 -22.15 7.50 5.41
C ALA A 49 -23.13 8.59 4.99
N ARG A 50 -24.00 9.02 5.91
CA ARG A 50 -24.94 10.13 5.70
C ARG A 50 -24.20 11.46 5.71
N GLU A 51 -24.82 12.49 5.18
CA GLU A 51 -24.30 13.85 5.29
C GLU A 51 -24.08 14.22 6.76
N GLY A 52 -22.89 14.75 7.07
CA GLY A 52 -22.50 15.07 8.45
C GLY A 52 -22.11 13.86 9.32
N GLU A 53 -22.33 12.64 8.85
CA GLU A 53 -21.95 11.42 9.59
C GLU A 53 -20.47 11.09 9.38
N ARG A 54 -19.77 10.76 10.45
CA ARG A 54 -18.39 10.30 10.37
C ARG A 54 -18.34 8.85 9.89
N SER A 55 -17.68 8.62 8.75
CA SER A 55 -17.46 7.27 8.24
C SER A 55 -16.50 6.49 9.15
N THR A 56 -16.78 5.22 9.35
CA THR A 56 -15.91 4.28 10.07
C THR A 56 -14.96 3.54 9.16
N HIS A 57 -15.31 3.45 7.87
CA HIS A 57 -14.57 2.71 6.85
C HIS A 57 -14.53 3.50 5.53
N ILE A 58 -13.63 3.07 4.66
CA ILE A 58 -13.52 3.54 3.28
C ILE A 58 -13.77 2.34 2.37
N LEU A 59 -14.74 2.46 1.48
CA LEU A 59 -15.04 1.49 0.42
C LEU A 59 -14.28 1.87 -0.84
N LYS A 60 -13.64 0.90 -1.47
CA LYS A 60 -12.93 1.03 -2.74
C LYS A 60 -13.42 -0.05 -3.70
N PRO A 61 -14.36 0.25 -4.60
CA PRO A 61 -14.77 -0.67 -5.64
C PRO A 61 -13.64 -0.90 -6.65
N ALA A 62 -13.88 -1.76 -7.62
CA ALA A 62 -13.02 -1.83 -8.80
C ALA A 62 -13.03 -0.45 -9.51
N PRO A 63 -11.88 0.04 -9.99
CA PRO A 63 -11.82 1.31 -10.73
C PRO A 63 -12.79 1.30 -11.91
N TRP A 64 -13.38 2.45 -12.20
CA TRP A 64 -14.33 2.58 -13.32
C TRP A 64 -13.62 2.73 -14.66
N ASP A 65 -12.35 3.07 -14.65
CA ASP A 65 -11.50 3.13 -15.85
C ASP A 65 -11.35 1.74 -16.46
N GLU A 66 -11.98 1.54 -17.62
CA GLU A 66 -11.99 0.28 -18.35
C GLU A 66 -10.65 -0.05 -19.05
N THR A 67 -9.76 0.92 -19.14
CA THR A 67 -8.43 0.73 -19.74
C THR A 67 -7.47 -0.04 -18.82
N ILE A 68 -7.80 -0.15 -17.53
CA ILE A 68 -7.00 -0.86 -16.53
C ILE A 68 -7.23 -2.37 -16.67
N ASP A 69 -6.14 -3.09 -16.92
CA ASP A 69 -6.16 -4.55 -17.08
C ASP A 69 -6.74 -5.25 -15.84
N SER A 70 -7.68 -6.17 -16.09
CA SER A 70 -8.27 -6.99 -15.02
C SER A 70 -8.80 -6.19 -13.82
N ARG A 71 -9.24 -4.94 -14.02
CA ARG A 71 -9.67 -3.99 -12.97
C ARG A 71 -10.61 -4.58 -11.92
N LYS A 72 -11.53 -5.46 -12.32
CA LYS A 72 -12.48 -6.12 -11.41
C LYS A 72 -11.82 -6.96 -10.31
N TYR A 73 -10.54 -7.33 -10.48
CA TYR A 73 -9.77 -8.09 -9.49
C TYR A 73 -8.89 -7.21 -8.59
N ILE A 74 -8.84 -5.88 -8.80
CA ILE A 74 -8.09 -4.96 -7.94
C ILE A 74 -8.50 -5.08 -6.47
N PRO A 75 -9.80 -5.13 -6.11
CA PRO A 75 -10.21 -5.33 -4.71
C PRO A 75 -9.65 -6.63 -4.11
N VAL A 76 -9.69 -7.72 -4.86
CA VAL A 76 -9.17 -9.04 -4.42
C VAL A 76 -7.65 -9.01 -4.28
N ASN A 77 -6.94 -8.44 -5.27
CA ASN A 77 -5.49 -8.27 -5.23
C ASN A 77 -5.06 -7.43 -4.02
N LYS A 78 -5.72 -6.30 -3.79
CA LYS A 78 -5.43 -5.41 -2.65
C LYS A 78 -5.63 -6.15 -1.32
N HIS A 79 -6.76 -6.82 -1.13
CA HIS A 79 -7.01 -7.59 0.08
C HIS A 79 -5.96 -8.70 0.27
N LEU A 80 -5.67 -9.49 -0.76
CA LEU A 80 -4.67 -10.55 -0.73
C LEU A 80 -3.30 -10.03 -0.30
N THR A 81 -2.81 -8.98 -0.96
CA THR A 81 -1.49 -8.39 -0.69
C THR A 81 -1.41 -7.84 0.74
N MET A 82 -2.45 -7.12 1.19
CA MET A 82 -2.57 -6.66 2.58
C MET A 82 -2.54 -7.83 3.58
N GLN A 83 -3.28 -8.92 3.31
CA GLN A 83 -3.29 -10.08 4.20
C GLN A 83 -1.94 -10.82 4.21
N ILE A 84 -1.23 -10.92 3.08
CA ILE A 84 0.14 -11.46 3.04
C ILE A 84 1.07 -10.61 3.89
N ALA A 85 1.05 -9.27 3.73
CA ALA A 85 1.87 -8.36 4.52
C ALA A 85 1.69 -8.61 6.03
N SER A 86 0.45 -8.75 6.48
CA SER A 86 0.14 -8.96 7.90
C SER A 86 0.42 -10.38 8.37
N LYS A 87 -0.14 -11.39 7.70
CA LYS A 87 -0.17 -12.77 8.20
C LYS A 87 1.13 -13.54 7.98
N VAL A 88 1.95 -13.10 7.02
CA VAL A 88 3.23 -13.74 6.70
C VAL A 88 4.41 -12.94 7.24
N TYR A 89 4.39 -11.63 6.99
CA TYR A 89 5.51 -10.76 7.37
C TYR A 89 5.29 -10.00 8.67
N GLY A 90 4.08 -10.03 9.25
CA GLY A 90 3.77 -9.33 10.51
C GLY A 90 3.81 -7.80 10.38
N ILE A 91 3.70 -7.28 9.16
CA ILE A 91 3.58 -5.84 8.92
C ILE A 91 2.24 -5.39 9.50
N ARG A 92 2.27 -4.32 10.28
CA ARG A 92 1.05 -3.70 10.82
C ARG A 92 0.31 -2.99 9.70
N ILE A 93 -0.88 -3.45 9.38
CA ILE A 93 -1.73 -2.93 8.31
C ILE A 93 -3.02 -2.33 8.85
N ALA A 94 -3.68 -1.50 8.04
CA ALA A 94 -5.07 -1.12 8.26
C ALA A 94 -5.98 -2.36 8.16
N GLU A 95 -6.91 -2.52 9.10
CA GLU A 95 -7.89 -3.61 9.07
C GLU A 95 -8.70 -3.52 7.76
N ASN A 96 -8.85 -4.66 7.07
CA ASN A 96 -9.50 -4.66 5.77
C ASN A 96 -10.21 -5.99 5.48
N SER A 97 -11.19 -5.94 4.60
CA SER A 97 -11.95 -7.10 4.13
C SER A 97 -12.38 -6.91 2.69
N LEU A 98 -12.97 -7.96 2.12
CA LEU A 98 -13.80 -7.88 0.93
C LEU A 98 -15.26 -7.74 1.34
N CYS A 99 -16.04 -7.04 0.53
CA CYS A 99 -17.49 -6.97 0.64
C CYS A 99 -18.14 -7.23 -0.72
N LEU A 100 -19.39 -7.65 -0.68
CA LEU A 100 -20.19 -7.97 -1.86
C LEU A 100 -21.36 -6.98 -1.93
N SER A 101 -21.54 -6.37 -3.10
CA SER A 101 -22.66 -5.47 -3.35
C SER A 101 -23.92 -6.21 -3.74
N THR A 102 -25.07 -5.53 -3.72
CA THR A 102 -26.37 -6.12 -4.11
C THR A 102 -26.41 -6.55 -5.57
N ASP A 103 -25.57 -6.00 -6.43
CA ASP A 103 -25.39 -6.38 -7.84
C ASP A 103 -24.24 -7.39 -8.06
N GLY A 104 -23.77 -8.04 -7.00
CA GLY A 104 -22.77 -9.11 -7.05
C GLY A 104 -21.34 -8.67 -7.32
N GLN A 105 -21.03 -7.37 -7.30
CA GLN A 105 -19.68 -6.88 -7.47
C GLN A 105 -18.89 -6.93 -6.15
N THR A 106 -17.61 -7.32 -6.25
CA THR A 106 -16.69 -7.34 -5.11
C THR A 106 -16.01 -5.97 -4.96
N ALA A 107 -16.00 -5.45 -3.73
CA ALA A 107 -15.23 -4.25 -3.37
C ALA A 107 -14.28 -4.54 -2.20
N TYR A 108 -13.24 -3.73 -2.09
CA TYR A 108 -12.35 -3.68 -0.94
C TYR A 108 -12.87 -2.67 0.06
N ILE A 109 -12.88 -3.04 1.33
CA ILE A 109 -13.23 -2.14 2.44
C ILE A 109 -12.09 -2.10 3.45
N THR A 110 -11.74 -0.92 3.93
CA THR A 110 -10.73 -0.73 4.96
C THR A 110 -11.27 0.12 6.10
N LYS A 111 -10.98 -0.30 7.32
CA LYS A 111 -11.35 0.44 8.52
C LYS A 111 -10.47 1.68 8.63
N ARG A 112 -11.05 2.78 9.00
CA ARG A 112 -10.33 4.02 9.29
C ARG A 112 -9.57 3.86 10.60
N PHE A 113 -8.26 3.88 10.53
CA PHE A 113 -7.38 3.79 11.69
C PHE A 113 -7.09 5.17 12.33
N ASP A 114 -7.56 6.25 11.68
CA ASP A 114 -7.54 7.62 12.21
C ASP A 114 -8.76 7.96 13.06
N ILE A 115 -9.60 6.97 13.38
CA ILE A 115 -10.73 7.10 14.31
C ILE A 115 -10.40 6.33 15.58
N ALA A 116 -10.37 7.02 16.70
CA ALA A 116 -10.15 6.43 18.02
C ALA A 116 -11.38 5.62 18.49
N PRO A 117 -11.26 4.75 19.51
CA PRO A 117 -12.38 3.96 20.02
C PRO A 117 -13.57 4.78 20.53
N ASP A 118 -13.34 6.01 21.00
CA ASP A 118 -14.37 6.97 21.43
C ASP A 118 -15.04 7.70 20.25
N GLY A 119 -14.66 7.37 19.01
CA GLY A 119 -15.15 8.00 17.79
C GLY A 119 -14.48 9.33 17.44
N SER A 120 -13.53 9.83 18.23
CA SER A 120 -12.78 11.04 17.90
C SER A 120 -11.84 10.80 16.71
N LYS A 121 -11.55 11.85 15.93
CA LYS A 121 -10.58 11.77 14.85
C LYS A 121 -9.17 12.03 15.40
N MET A 122 -8.26 11.10 15.18
CA MET A 122 -6.84 11.28 15.47
C MET A 122 -6.20 12.15 14.40
N GLU A 123 -5.23 12.95 14.78
CA GLU A 123 -4.41 13.72 13.86
C GLU A 123 -3.56 12.77 13.02
N MET A 124 -3.64 12.94 11.71
CA MET A 124 -2.91 12.12 10.74
C MET A 124 -2.47 13.01 9.57
N GLU A 125 -1.24 12.84 9.14
CA GLU A 125 -0.67 13.59 8.05
C GLU A 125 0.07 12.64 7.09
N ASP A 126 -0.22 12.73 5.79
CA ASP A 126 0.50 11.97 4.78
C ASP A 126 1.88 12.57 4.50
N PHE A 127 2.81 11.76 3.97
CA PHE A 127 4.17 12.22 3.78
C PHE A 127 4.33 13.26 2.68
N ALA A 128 3.39 13.43 1.75
CA ALA A 128 3.43 14.57 0.86
C ALA A 128 3.31 15.89 1.64
N SER A 129 2.38 15.95 2.59
CA SER A 129 2.23 17.10 3.51
C SER A 129 3.42 17.24 4.45
N VAL A 130 3.89 16.14 5.06
CA VAL A 130 5.05 16.15 6.00
C VAL A 130 6.30 16.72 5.34
N VAL A 131 6.53 16.46 4.05
CA VAL A 131 7.67 17.00 3.28
C VAL A 131 7.34 18.31 2.54
N GLY A 132 6.13 18.85 2.74
CA GLY A 132 5.72 20.14 2.21
C GLY A 132 5.41 20.17 0.72
N ARG A 133 4.98 19.03 0.13
CA ARG A 133 4.59 18.93 -1.29
C ARG A 133 3.09 18.95 -1.49
N SER A 134 2.66 19.66 -2.52
CA SER A 134 1.25 19.76 -2.90
C SER A 134 1.10 19.92 -4.41
N GLU A 135 -0.11 19.72 -4.91
CA GLU A 135 -0.41 19.92 -6.33
C GLU A 135 -0.17 21.37 -6.76
N GLN A 136 -0.40 22.34 -5.85
CA GLN A 136 -0.21 23.76 -6.13
C GLN A 136 1.27 24.15 -6.26
N THR A 137 2.16 23.50 -5.52
CA THR A 137 3.59 23.84 -5.51
C THR A 137 4.42 22.97 -6.45
N ASP A 138 4.04 21.69 -6.62
CA ASP A 138 4.86 20.66 -7.29
C ASP A 138 4.14 20.00 -8.48
N GLY A 139 2.92 20.49 -8.83
CA GLY A 139 2.12 19.98 -9.96
C GLY A 139 1.45 18.63 -9.67
N GLN A 140 0.71 18.13 -10.65
CA GLN A 140 -0.20 16.98 -10.50
C GLN A 140 0.48 15.67 -10.06
N TYR A 141 1.79 15.52 -10.28
CA TYR A 141 2.56 14.33 -9.93
C TYR A 141 3.33 14.46 -8.62
N PHE A 142 3.10 15.52 -7.83
CA PHE A 142 3.79 15.85 -6.58
C PHE A 142 3.96 14.65 -5.62
N LYS A 143 2.99 13.75 -5.58
CA LYS A 143 3.00 12.59 -4.69
C LYS A 143 4.03 11.52 -5.07
N TYR A 144 4.54 11.53 -6.30
CA TYR A 144 5.59 10.62 -6.78
C TYR A 144 6.97 11.23 -6.70
N SER A 145 7.06 12.56 -6.58
CA SER A 145 8.33 13.27 -6.45
C SER A 145 8.96 13.02 -5.09
N GLY A 146 10.19 12.53 -5.07
CA GLY A 146 10.98 12.32 -3.86
C GLY A 146 11.52 10.92 -3.71
N SER A 147 11.96 10.60 -2.49
CA SER A 147 12.64 9.34 -2.18
C SER A 147 12.20 8.77 -0.83
N TYR A 148 12.48 7.49 -0.62
CA TYR A 148 12.23 6.88 0.71
C TYR A 148 13.17 7.40 1.79
N GLU A 149 14.33 7.97 1.42
CA GLU A 149 15.20 8.70 2.35
C GLU A 149 14.47 9.91 2.95
N GLU A 150 13.71 10.66 2.14
CA GLU A 150 12.93 11.81 2.63
C GLU A 150 11.83 11.36 3.60
N ILE A 151 11.20 10.21 3.35
CA ILE A 151 10.24 9.63 4.30
C ILE A 151 10.94 9.28 5.61
N ALA A 152 12.11 8.63 5.56
CA ALA A 152 12.89 8.30 6.76
C ALA A 152 13.33 9.55 7.53
N ALA A 153 13.73 10.61 6.82
CA ALA A 153 14.08 11.90 7.43
C ALA A 153 12.86 12.54 8.11
N GLY A 154 11.69 12.49 7.47
CA GLY A 154 10.42 12.94 8.07
C GLY A 154 10.04 12.16 9.33
N ILE A 155 10.22 10.83 9.34
CA ILE A 155 10.04 10.00 10.54
C ILE A 155 11.02 10.46 11.63
N ARG A 156 12.30 10.59 11.30
CA ARG A 156 13.33 10.99 12.27
C ARG A 156 13.06 12.36 12.92
N LYS A 157 12.49 13.28 12.16
CA LYS A 157 12.15 14.63 12.62
C LYS A 157 10.94 14.66 13.57
N ASN A 158 9.92 13.82 13.31
CA ASN A 158 8.61 13.96 13.92
C ASN A 158 8.26 12.84 14.90
N VAL A 159 9.04 11.75 14.99
CA VAL A 159 8.72 10.57 15.81
C VAL A 159 9.78 10.35 16.86
N SER A 160 9.44 10.36 18.14
CA SER A 160 10.40 10.13 19.23
C SER A 160 11.07 8.76 19.15
N ALA A 161 10.34 7.70 18.83
CA ALA A 161 10.86 6.34 18.61
C ALA A 161 11.20 6.08 17.13
N TRP A 162 11.78 7.07 16.45
CA TRP A 162 12.05 7.07 15.01
C TRP A 162 12.80 5.82 14.52
N MET A 163 13.74 5.30 15.29
CA MET A 163 14.52 4.09 14.92
C MET A 163 13.59 2.90 14.66
N VAL A 164 12.57 2.70 15.50
CA VAL A 164 11.60 1.60 15.33
C VAL A 164 10.75 1.81 14.08
N ASP A 165 10.31 3.03 13.84
CA ASP A 165 9.46 3.34 12.68
C ASP A 165 10.26 3.39 11.38
N THR A 166 11.56 3.73 11.41
CA THR A 166 12.46 3.61 10.24
C THR A 166 12.70 2.13 9.88
N GLU A 167 12.85 1.23 10.87
CA GLU A 167 12.90 -0.22 10.60
C GLU A 167 11.59 -0.73 9.98
N ARG A 168 10.43 -0.24 10.43
CA ARG A 168 9.12 -0.56 9.83
C ARG A 168 9.01 -0.02 8.41
N LEU A 169 9.54 1.16 8.15
CA LEU A 169 9.60 1.73 6.81
C LEU A 169 10.44 0.85 5.88
N LEU A 170 11.64 0.43 6.30
CA LEU A 170 12.48 -0.48 5.51
C LEU A 170 11.74 -1.78 5.19
N ASP A 171 11.10 -2.38 6.19
CA ASP A 171 10.32 -3.61 6.02
C ASP A 171 9.19 -3.44 4.99
N LEU A 172 8.50 -2.30 5.04
CA LEU A 172 7.42 -1.98 4.10
C LEU A 172 7.92 -1.71 2.67
N ILE A 173 9.04 -1.00 2.52
CA ILE A 173 9.64 -0.73 1.20
C ILE A 173 10.07 -2.05 0.54
N VAL A 174 10.76 -2.92 1.28
CA VAL A 174 11.19 -4.22 0.74
C VAL A 174 9.99 -5.09 0.40
N PHE A 175 8.93 -5.08 1.23
CA PHE A 175 7.69 -5.78 0.93
C PHE A 175 7.06 -5.27 -0.36
N ASN A 176 6.90 -3.94 -0.52
CA ASN A 176 6.36 -3.34 -1.73
C ASN A 176 7.17 -3.71 -2.97
N TYR A 177 8.51 -3.64 -2.87
CA TYR A 177 9.40 -4.07 -3.95
C TYR A 177 9.17 -5.54 -4.34
N ILE A 178 9.22 -6.48 -3.39
CA ILE A 178 9.07 -7.92 -3.67
C ILE A 178 7.68 -8.27 -4.19
N TYR A 179 6.63 -7.65 -3.65
CA TYR A 179 5.25 -7.93 -4.03
C TYR A 179 4.74 -7.06 -5.19
N GLY A 180 5.62 -6.30 -5.84
CA GLY A 180 5.31 -5.59 -7.08
C GLY A 180 4.34 -4.42 -6.91
N ASN A 181 4.39 -3.74 -5.77
CA ASN A 181 3.66 -2.49 -5.57
C ASN A 181 4.51 -1.31 -6.06
N GLY A 182 4.30 -0.87 -7.28
CA GLY A 182 4.96 0.31 -7.86
C GLY A 182 4.17 1.61 -7.72
N ASP A 183 3.15 1.65 -6.84
CA ASP A 183 2.34 2.86 -6.57
C ASP A 183 2.48 3.31 -5.10
N ASP A 184 3.56 2.95 -4.43
CA ASP A 184 3.85 3.29 -3.05
C ASP A 184 4.46 4.70 -2.89
N HIS A 185 3.69 5.69 -3.32
CA HIS A 185 4.04 7.11 -3.32
C HIS A 185 3.88 7.77 -1.93
N LEU A 186 4.30 9.05 -1.78
CA LEU A 186 4.28 9.81 -0.52
C LEU A 186 2.95 9.76 0.23
N LYS A 187 1.81 9.76 -0.48
CA LYS A 187 0.47 9.73 0.15
C LYS A 187 0.05 8.34 0.66
N ASN A 188 0.85 7.30 0.40
CA ASN A 188 0.63 5.94 0.91
C ASN A 188 1.41 5.66 2.21
N PHE A 189 2.12 6.67 2.71
CA PHE A 189 2.75 6.68 4.02
C PHE A 189 2.19 7.84 4.83
N SER A 190 1.96 7.63 6.13
CA SER A 190 1.42 8.68 7.02
C SER A 190 2.02 8.58 8.40
N LEU A 191 2.07 9.72 9.07
CA LEU A 191 2.23 9.80 10.52
C LEU A 191 0.85 9.91 11.18
N ILE A 192 0.68 9.24 12.29
CA ILE A 192 -0.54 9.31 13.11
C ILE A 192 -0.19 9.62 14.55
N ARG A 193 -0.93 10.55 15.17
CA ARG A 193 -0.73 10.92 16.55
C ARG A 193 -1.25 9.85 17.50
N LYS A 194 -0.44 9.49 18.49
CA LYS A 194 -0.79 8.59 19.58
C LYS A 194 -0.35 9.20 20.92
N GLY A 195 -1.30 9.75 21.68
CA GLY A 195 -0.97 10.53 22.85
C GLY A 195 -0.23 11.80 22.46
N GLU A 196 0.93 12.03 23.07
CA GLU A 196 1.79 13.20 22.80
C GLU A 196 2.77 12.99 21.64
N ASP A 197 2.82 11.80 21.01
CA ASP A 197 3.84 11.43 20.05
C ASP A 197 3.23 10.96 18.72
N TYR A 198 3.98 11.14 17.64
CA TYR A 198 3.65 10.60 16.33
C TYR A 198 4.27 9.21 16.13
N ARG A 199 3.64 8.42 15.28
CA ARG A 199 4.10 7.10 14.84
C ARG A 199 3.84 6.92 13.36
N LEU A 200 4.63 6.08 12.71
CA LEU A 200 4.28 5.61 11.37
C LEU A 200 2.94 4.88 11.44
N ALA A 201 1.99 5.31 10.62
CA ALA A 201 0.65 4.71 10.54
C ALA A 201 0.74 3.22 10.15
N PRO A 202 -0.31 2.42 10.41
CA PRO A 202 -0.42 1.11 9.78
C PRO A 202 -0.33 1.23 8.26
N ALA A 203 0.32 0.27 7.58
CA ALA A 203 0.39 0.24 6.13
C ALA A 203 -1.01 0.11 5.50
N TYR A 204 -1.23 0.77 4.40
CA TYR A 204 -2.48 0.75 3.64
C TYR A 204 -2.19 0.82 2.14
N ASP A 205 -3.18 0.47 1.34
CA ASP A 205 -3.12 0.51 -0.13
C ASP A 205 -2.03 -0.37 -0.77
N LEU A 206 -1.67 -1.48 -0.10
CA LEU A 206 -0.75 -2.45 -0.66
C LEU A 206 -1.47 -3.31 -1.70
N LEU A 207 -0.91 -3.39 -2.91
CA LEU A 207 -1.38 -4.29 -3.96
C LEU A 207 -0.24 -4.60 -4.93
N ASN A 208 -0.35 -5.70 -5.66
CA ASN A 208 0.57 -5.97 -6.76
C ASN A 208 0.11 -5.18 -7.99
N THR A 209 0.64 -3.98 -8.19
CA THR A 209 0.26 -3.09 -9.31
C THR A 209 0.62 -3.68 -10.66
N SER A 210 1.68 -4.52 -10.72
CA SER A 210 2.17 -5.16 -11.96
C SER A 210 1.17 -6.13 -12.61
N LEU A 211 0.06 -6.47 -11.91
CA LEU A 211 -1.05 -7.23 -12.49
C LEU A 211 -1.97 -6.39 -13.38
N HIS A 212 -1.93 -5.07 -13.23
CA HIS A 212 -2.92 -4.16 -13.79
C HIS A 212 -2.31 -3.09 -14.68
N VAL A 213 -1.10 -2.64 -14.35
CA VAL A 213 -0.38 -1.61 -15.09
C VAL A 213 1.11 -1.98 -15.19
N ARG A 214 1.77 -1.49 -16.23
CA ARG A 214 3.24 -1.50 -16.26
C ARG A 214 3.72 -0.46 -15.27
N GLY A 215 4.60 -0.84 -14.37
CA GLY A 215 5.12 0.03 -13.32
C GLY A 215 6.59 -0.20 -13.05
N ASP A 216 7.17 0.76 -12.37
CA ASP A 216 8.56 0.76 -11.92
C ASP A 216 8.75 -0.13 -10.69
N ASP A 217 9.98 -0.22 -10.23
CA ASP A 217 10.33 -0.96 -9.01
C ASP A 217 9.86 -0.24 -7.76
N PHE A 218 9.74 1.10 -7.81
CA PHE A 218 9.36 1.99 -6.74
C PHE A 218 8.27 2.97 -7.19
N GLY A 219 7.44 3.41 -6.25
CA GLY A 219 6.44 4.45 -6.50
C GLY A 219 6.99 5.88 -6.40
N LEU A 220 8.23 6.06 -5.97
CA LEU A 220 8.89 7.36 -5.90
C LEU A 220 9.99 7.47 -6.95
N ASP A 221 10.03 8.58 -7.69
CA ASP A 221 10.98 8.85 -8.77
C ASP A 221 12.45 8.89 -8.33
N GLY A 222 12.71 9.30 -7.09
CA GLY A 222 14.03 9.26 -6.45
C GLY A 222 14.41 7.89 -5.87
N GLY A 223 13.52 6.89 -5.95
CA GLY A 223 13.76 5.53 -5.44
C GLY A 223 14.15 5.50 -3.97
N LEU A 224 15.08 4.63 -3.60
CA LEU A 224 15.57 4.52 -2.22
C LEU A 224 16.18 5.85 -1.75
N SER A 225 17.09 6.41 -2.52
CA SER A 225 17.71 7.71 -2.30
C SER A 225 18.46 8.15 -3.55
N PRO A 226 18.40 9.44 -3.93
CA PRO A 226 19.24 9.98 -4.99
C PRO A 226 20.73 10.00 -4.62
N ASN A 227 21.05 9.95 -3.31
CA ASN A 227 22.42 9.96 -2.79
C ASN A 227 22.98 8.54 -2.57
N LEU A 228 22.21 7.49 -2.90
CA LEU A 228 22.65 6.12 -2.70
C LEU A 228 23.72 5.74 -3.73
N VAL A 229 24.86 5.27 -3.24
CA VAL A 229 25.81 4.57 -4.10
C VAL A 229 25.19 3.24 -4.51
N ARG A 230 24.81 3.11 -5.77
CA ARG A 230 24.17 1.91 -6.31
C ARG A 230 25.16 0.74 -6.38
N SER A 231 24.65 -0.46 -6.23
CA SER A 231 25.44 -1.66 -6.47
C SER A 231 25.74 -1.84 -7.96
N ASP A 232 26.78 -2.62 -8.32
CA ASP A 232 27.08 -2.94 -9.71
C ASP A 232 25.90 -3.63 -10.39
N VAL A 233 25.15 -4.46 -9.64
CA VAL A 233 23.93 -5.10 -10.15
C VAL A 233 22.88 -4.04 -10.50
N TYR A 234 22.69 -3.03 -9.68
CA TYR A 234 21.72 -1.97 -9.94
C TYR A 234 22.15 -1.14 -11.17
N GLU A 235 23.42 -0.75 -11.24
CA GLU A 235 23.95 0.02 -12.39
C GLU A 235 23.81 -0.74 -13.73
N GLN A 236 24.05 -2.05 -13.71
CA GLN A 236 23.99 -2.89 -14.92
C GLN A 236 22.56 -3.25 -15.33
N THR A 237 21.65 -3.44 -14.37
CA THR A 237 20.30 -3.98 -14.65
C THR A 237 19.19 -2.96 -14.58
N GLY A 238 19.45 -1.80 -13.95
CA GLY A 238 18.43 -0.81 -13.61
C GLY A 238 17.51 -1.25 -12.45
N HIS A 239 17.82 -2.38 -11.78
CA HIS A 239 16.99 -2.94 -10.72
C HIS A 239 17.81 -3.13 -9.45
N PRO A 240 17.31 -2.64 -8.30
CA PRO A 240 18.01 -2.77 -7.03
C PRO A 240 18.06 -4.24 -6.58
N CYS A 241 19.14 -4.58 -5.90
CA CYS A 241 19.30 -5.85 -5.23
C CYS A 241 19.48 -5.64 -3.71
N ARG A 242 19.64 -6.72 -2.96
CA ARG A 242 19.77 -6.68 -1.50
C ARG A 242 20.85 -5.70 -1.00
N VAL A 243 21.95 -5.59 -1.73
CA VAL A 243 23.06 -4.68 -1.37
C VAL A 243 22.58 -3.22 -1.33
N ASP A 244 21.70 -2.84 -2.24
CA ASP A 244 21.15 -1.48 -2.29
C ASP A 244 20.25 -1.19 -1.09
N PHE A 245 19.44 -2.16 -0.66
CA PHE A 245 18.62 -2.05 0.55
C PHE A 245 19.48 -2.05 1.83
N ASP A 246 20.58 -2.81 1.89
CA ASP A 246 21.53 -2.76 3.01
C ASP A 246 22.18 -1.38 3.09
N ARG A 247 22.63 -0.80 1.95
CA ARG A 247 23.20 0.56 1.87
C ARG A 247 22.16 1.61 2.29
N PHE A 248 20.94 1.49 1.80
CA PHE A 248 19.84 2.38 2.21
C PHE A 248 19.58 2.29 3.73
N ALA A 249 19.53 1.08 4.29
CA ALA A 249 19.34 0.91 5.73
C ALA A 249 20.43 1.61 6.56
N GLN A 250 21.69 1.51 6.11
CA GLN A 250 22.80 2.22 6.76
C GLN A 250 22.66 3.75 6.62
N LEU A 251 22.29 4.23 5.43
CA LEU A 251 22.09 5.65 5.15
C LEU A 251 21.04 6.27 6.09
N VAL A 252 19.93 5.58 6.33
CA VAL A 252 18.85 6.07 7.22
C VAL A 252 19.06 5.73 8.70
N GLY A 253 20.22 5.16 9.07
CA GLY A 253 20.65 4.95 10.44
C GLY A 253 20.16 3.66 11.09
N ILE A 254 19.76 2.65 10.31
CA ILE A 254 19.42 1.33 10.83
C ILE A 254 20.70 0.52 11.07
N LYS A 255 20.82 -0.07 12.27
CA LYS A 255 21.97 -0.90 12.61
C LYS A 255 22.07 -2.13 11.68
N PRO A 256 23.28 -2.54 11.21
CA PRO A 256 23.44 -3.63 10.24
C PRO A 256 22.77 -4.95 10.67
N VAL A 257 22.88 -5.33 11.93
CA VAL A 257 22.24 -6.55 12.45
C VAL A 257 20.70 -6.49 12.33
N ARG A 258 20.12 -5.29 12.53
CA ARG A 258 18.67 -5.08 12.42
C ARG A 258 18.22 -5.07 10.95
N ALA A 259 18.99 -4.42 10.09
CA ALA A 259 18.76 -4.43 8.64
C ALA A 259 18.81 -5.87 8.10
N ALA A 260 19.89 -6.62 8.42
CA ALA A 260 20.04 -8.01 8.00
C ALA A 260 18.86 -8.89 8.46
N ARG A 261 18.36 -8.71 9.69
CA ARG A 261 17.20 -9.44 10.20
C ARG A 261 15.93 -9.16 9.36
N ILE A 262 15.71 -7.93 8.95
CA ILE A 262 14.57 -7.55 8.10
C ILE A 262 14.75 -8.17 6.71
N LEU A 263 15.89 -7.91 6.07
CA LEU A 263 16.15 -8.32 4.68
C LEU A 263 16.18 -9.84 4.49
N ASN A 264 16.69 -10.61 5.48
CA ASN A 264 16.70 -12.08 5.45
C ASN A 264 15.30 -12.70 5.30
N ARG A 265 14.24 -12.01 5.73
CA ARG A 265 12.86 -12.49 5.61
C ARG A 265 12.39 -12.55 4.16
N TYR A 266 13.04 -11.79 3.26
CA TYR A 266 12.73 -11.68 1.84
C TYR A 266 13.67 -12.47 0.93
N ALA A 267 14.64 -13.20 1.50
CA ALA A 267 15.55 -14.03 0.73
C ALA A 267 14.87 -15.21 0.03
N ALA A 268 13.74 -15.65 0.53
CA ALA A 268 12.90 -16.69 -0.08
C ALA A 268 11.42 -16.33 0.06
N ILE A 269 10.60 -16.85 -0.85
CA ILE A 269 9.14 -16.68 -0.77
C ILE A 269 8.59 -17.69 0.24
N PRO A 270 7.95 -17.25 1.34
CA PRO A 270 7.36 -18.16 2.31
C PRO A 270 6.24 -19.02 1.69
N GLU A 271 6.20 -20.31 2.02
CA GLU A 271 5.15 -21.24 1.55
C GLU A 271 3.74 -20.72 1.84
N LYS A 272 3.55 -20.09 2.99
CA LYS A 272 2.27 -19.48 3.36
C LYS A 272 1.82 -18.38 2.37
N SER A 273 2.78 -17.61 1.80
CA SER A 273 2.44 -16.64 0.73
C SER A 273 1.94 -17.35 -0.52
N LEU A 274 2.61 -18.44 -0.92
CA LEU A 274 2.21 -19.24 -2.08
C LEU A 274 0.80 -19.80 -1.88
N ALA A 275 0.55 -20.44 -0.74
CA ALA A 275 -0.77 -20.97 -0.40
C ALA A 275 -1.87 -19.90 -0.42
N MET A 276 -1.61 -18.71 0.15
CA MET A 276 -2.59 -17.62 0.15
C MET A 276 -2.93 -17.12 -1.25
N VAL A 277 -1.96 -17.09 -2.18
CA VAL A 277 -2.21 -16.73 -3.58
C VAL A 277 -3.06 -17.81 -4.25
N GLU A 278 -2.73 -19.09 -4.07
CA GLU A 278 -3.50 -20.21 -4.65
C GLU A 278 -4.95 -20.29 -4.12
N GLU A 279 -5.16 -20.02 -2.84
CA GLU A 279 -6.49 -19.99 -2.21
C GLU A 279 -7.30 -18.73 -2.52
N SER A 280 -6.68 -17.71 -3.13
CA SER A 280 -7.36 -16.43 -3.42
C SER A 280 -8.43 -16.57 -4.51
N SER A 281 -9.34 -15.60 -4.57
CA SER A 281 -10.36 -15.49 -5.62
C SER A 281 -9.85 -14.87 -6.92
N LEU A 282 -8.55 -14.73 -7.10
CA LEU A 282 -7.96 -14.36 -8.39
C LEU A 282 -8.16 -15.49 -9.41
N THR A 283 -8.22 -15.13 -10.71
CA THR A 283 -8.21 -16.17 -11.76
C THR A 283 -6.86 -16.90 -11.79
N GLU A 284 -6.84 -18.11 -12.32
CA GLU A 284 -5.60 -18.89 -12.49
C GLU A 284 -4.52 -18.15 -13.29
N LYS A 285 -4.94 -17.33 -14.27
CA LYS A 285 -4.04 -16.44 -15.01
C LYS A 285 -3.40 -15.41 -14.07
N LEU A 286 -4.19 -14.73 -13.25
CA LEU A 286 -3.71 -13.69 -12.34
C LEU A 286 -2.89 -14.28 -11.19
N LYS A 287 -3.23 -15.46 -10.66
CA LYS A 287 -2.41 -16.18 -9.67
C LYS A 287 -1.00 -16.45 -10.23
N ARG A 288 -0.92 -17.02 -11.44
CA ARG A 288 0.37 -17.26 -12.11
C ARG A 288 1.15 -15.97 -12.34
N GLN A 289 0.50 -14.88 -12.75
CA GLN A 289 1.15 -13.58 -12.93
C GLN A 289 1.66 -13.02 -11.60
N TYR A 290 0.84 -13.08 -10.54
CA TYR A 290 1.21 -12.65 -9.19
C TYR A 290 2.48 -13.37 -8.72
N LEU A 291 2.48 -14.69 -8.77
CA LEU A 291 3.61 -15.51 -8.35
C LEU A 291 4.85 -15.30 -9.24
N ARG A 292 4.66 -15.06 -10.54
CA ARG A 292 5.76 -14.72 -11.44
C ARG A 292 6.45 -13.44 -10.99
N VAL A 293 5.68 -12.36 -10.74
CA VAL A 293 6.23 -11.07 -10.27
C VAL A 293 7.03 -11.27 -8.98
N VAL A 294 6.44 -11.95 -8.00
CA VAL A 294 7.10 -12.18 -6.69
C VAL A 294 8.39 -13.00 -6.87
N ARG A 295 8.38 -14.06 -7.71
CA ARG A 295 9.58 -14.88 -7.99
C ARG A 295 10.67 -14.08 -8.68
N GLU A 296 10.33 -13.31 -9.71
CA GLU A 296 11.27 -12.45 -10.45
C GLU A 296 11.90 -11.39 -9.55
N ARG A 297 11.09 -10.73 -8.71
CA ARG A 297 11.55 -9.71 -7.76
C ARG A 297 12.41 -10.32 -6.64
N THR A 298 12.03 -11.47 -6.11
CA THR A 298 12.86 -12.21 -5.13
C THR A 298 14.19 -12.65 -5.75
N ALA A 299 14.19 -13.12 -6.98
CA ALA A 299 15.43 -13.47 -7.68
C ALA A 299 16.33 -12.25 -7.93
N ARG A 300 15.77 -11.10 -8.31
CA ARG A 300 16.53 -9.83 -8.46
C ARG A 300 17.10 -9.39 -7.13
N PHE A 301 16.29 -9.41 -6.07
CA PHE A 301 16.70 -9.04 -4.72
C PHE A 301 17.92 -9.86 -4.26
N ASN A 302 17.99 -11.15 -4.58
CA ASN A 302 19.08 -12.03 -4.18
C ASN A 302 20.29 -12.05 -5.16
N ARG A 303 20.30 -11.21 -6.20
CA ARG A 303 21.48 -11.12 -7.05
C ARG A 303 22.65 -10.51 -6.27
N PHE A 304 23.79 -11.15 -6.38
CA PHE A 304 25.05 -10.64 -5.91
C PHE A 304 25.92 -10.36 -7.15
N SER A 305 26.69 -9.26 -7.13
CA SER A 305 27.84 -9.13 -8.03
C SER A 305 28.85 -10.19 -7.60
N GLU A 306 29.23 -11.04 -8.53
CA GLU A 306 30.40 -11.93 -8.36
C GLU A 306 31.69 -11.13 -8.19
#